data_ef9986d0d6491498ff4943a78b0f84bb
#
_entry.id   ef9986d0d6491498ff4943a78b0f84bb
#
_cell.length_a   1.000
_cell.length_b   1.000
_cell.length_c   1.000
_cell.angle_alpha   90.00
_cell.angle_beta   90.00
_cell.angle_gamma   90.00
#
_symmetry.space_group_name_H-M   'P 1'
#
loop_
_entity.id
_entity.type
_entity.pdbx_description
1 polymer ?
#
loop_
_entity_poly.entity_id
_entity_poly.type
_entity_poly.pdbx_seq_one_letter_code
_entity_poly.pdbx_strand_id
1 'polypeptide(L)'
;MANHKATKKDMRQALKRRERNRYYGKTTRNAIRDLKTLEDKTAFGEKVPEVISMIDKLARRGVIHKNKASNLKSKLTKAAKAA
;
A
#
# COMPACT_ATOMS: atom_id res chain seq x y z
N MET A 1 -28.92 -13.83 21.42
CA MET A 1 -28.54 -12.93 20.99
C MET A 1 -27.66 -12.19 21.56
N ALA A 2 -27.13 -12.06 21.58
CA ALA A 2 -26.44 -11.86 22.12
C ALA A 2 -25.49 -11.02 22.34
N ASN A 3 -24.82 -10.82 22.29
CA ASN A 3 -23.60 -10.25 22.46
C ASN A 3 -23.44 -8.92 21.85
N HIS A 4 -24.31 -7.99 22.22
CA HIS A 4 -24.22 -6.59 21.84
C HIS A 4 -22.86 -5.97 22.18
N LYS A 5 -22.28 -6.37 23.30
CA LYS A 5 -20.95 -5.87 23.70
C LYS A 5 -19.85 -6.35 22.76
N ALA A 6 -19.89 -7.62 22.38
CA ALA A 6 -18.93 -8.18 21.44
C ALA A 6 -19.11 -7.57 20.06
N THR A 7 -20.35 -7.38 19.61
CA THR A 7 -20.65 -6.77 18.32
C THR A 7 -20.12 -5.33 18.26
N LYS A 8 -20.34 -4.55 19.33
CA LYS A 8 -19.84 -3.17 19.37
C LYS A 8 -18.32 -3.13 19.37
N LYS A 9 -17.68 -4.05 20.09
CA LYS A 9 -16.22 -4.14 20.10
C LYS A 9 -15.70 -4.48 18.72
N ASP A 10 -16.33 -5.44 18.03
CA ASP A 10 -15.95 -5.84 16.69
C ASP A 10 -16.11 -4.68 15.70
N MET A 11 -17.19 -3.93 15.83
CA MET A 11 -17.42 -2.75 14.99
C MET A 11 -16.34 -1.69 15.20
N ARG A 12 -15.96 -1.42 16.46
CA ARG A 12 -14.91 -0.45 16.75
C ARG A 12 -13.58 -0.90 16.17
N GLN A 13 -13.25 -2.18 16.30
CA GLN A 13 -12.01 -2.72 15.76
C GLN A 13 -12.02 -2.64 14.23
N ALA A 14 -13.16 -2.96 13.61
CA ALA A 14 -13.31 -2.88 12.17
C ALA A 14 -13.14 -1.45 11.67
N LEU A 15 -13.72 -0.47 12.36
CA LEU A 15 -13.60 0.94 11.99
C LEU A 15 -12.15 1.42 12.11
N LYS A 16 -11.47 1.08 13.20
CA LYS A 16 -10.07 1.44 13.40
C LYS A 16 -9.18 0.81 12.33
N ARG A 17 -9.45 -0.45 12.01
CA ARG A 17 -8.70 -1.16 10.96
C ARG A 17 -8.93 -0.50 9.62
N ARG A 18 -10.19 -0.13 9.32
CA ARG A 18 -10.55 0.53 8.08
C ARG A 18 -9.85 1.87 7.93
N GLU A 19 -9.84 2.69 8.99
CA GLU A 19 -9.15 3.97 8.99
C GLU A 19 -7.65 3.80 8.78
N ARG A 20 -7.05 2.84 9.46
CA ARG A 20 -5.63 2.53 9.33
C ARG A 20 -5.29 2.08 7.93
N ASN A 21 -6.11 1.18 7.37
CA ASN A 21 -5.91 0.68 6.01
C ASN A 21 -6.05 1.79 4.99
N ARG A 22 -7.02 2.67 5.19
CA ARG A 22 -7.23 3.83 4.32
C ARG A 22 -6.02 4.76 4.34
N TYR A 23 -5.47 5.00 5.52
CA TYR A 23 -4.28 5.84 5.69
C TYR A 23 -3.09 5.24 4.94
N TYR A 24 -2.81 3.98 5.17
CA TYR A 24 -1.68 3.30 4.52
C TYR A 24 -1.86 3.22 3.01
N GLY A 25 -3.06 2.94 2.55
CA GLY A 25 -3.36 2.91 1.12
C GLY A 25 -3.14 4.27 0.46
N LYS A 26 -3.59 5.33 1.11
CA LYS A 26 -3.42 6.69 0.61
C LYS A 26 -1.95 7.08 0.59
N THR A 27 -1.21 6.77 1.66
CA THR A 27 0.21 7.07 1.75
C THR A 27 0.99 6.38 0.64
N THR A 28 0.69 5.10 0.39
CA THR A 28 1.36 4.34 -0.66
C THR A 28 1.03 4.87 -2.05
N ARG A 29 -0.24 5.20 -2.31
CA ARG A 29 -0.64 5.78 -3.60
C ARG A 29 0.06 7.11 -3.84
N ASN A 30 0.17 7.95 -2.81
CA ASN A 30 0.88 9.21 -2.93
C ASN A 30 2.37 8.99 -3.21
N ALA A 31 2.98 7.99 -2.56
CA ALA A 31 4.38 7.63 -2.80
C ALA A 31 4.60 7.18 -4.25
N ILE A 32 3.68 6.38 -4.80
CA ILE A 32 3.76 5.93 -6.18
C ILE A 32 3.62 7.11 -7.14
N ARG A 33 2.69 8.01 -6.85
CA ARG A 33 2.48 9.21 -7.67
C ARG A 33 3.72 10.10 -7.66
N ASP A 34 4.29 10.33 -6.47
CA ASP A 34 5.50 11.13 -6.34
C ASP A 34 6.67 10.50 -7.08
N LEU A 35 6.77 9.17 -7.01
CA LEU A 35 7.79 8.43 -7.73
C LEU A 35 7.69 8.68 -9.24
N LYS A 36 6.47 8.67 -9.78
CA LYS A 36 6.23 8.89 -11.21
C LYS A 36 6.57 10.32 -11.66
N THR A 37 6.58 11.29 -10.72
CA THR A 37 6.92 12.66 -11.05
C THR A 37 8.42 12.92 -11.04
N LEU A 38 9.23 11.97 -10.58
CA LEU A 38 10.69 12.11 -10.57
C LEU A 38 11.23 12.00 -11.99
N GLU A 39 11.98 13.02 -12.41
CA GLU A 39 12.59 13.05 -13.73
C GLU A 39 13.96 12.39 -13.73
N ASP A 40 14.64 12.41 -12.59
CA ASP A 40 15.96 11.83 -12.43
C ASP A 40 15.86 10.31 -12.30
N LYS A 41 16.47 9.60 -13.25
CA LYS A 41 16.46 8.14 -13.27
C LYS A 41 17.13 7.52 -12.05
N THR A 42 18.19 8.14 -11.56
CA THR A 42 18.90 7.66 -10.38
C THR A 42 18.03 7.78 -9.14
N ALA A 43 17.38 8.93 -8.96
CA ALA A 43 16.47 9.14 -7.83
C ALA A 43 15.28 8.17 -7.90
N PHE A 44 14.76 7.95 -9.11
CA PHE A 44 13.68 6.99 -9.33
C PHE A 44 14.10 5.58 -8.87
N GLY A 45 15.25 5.13 -9.34
CA GLY A 45 15.76 3.80 -9.00
C GLY A 45 16.03 3.63 -7.51
N GLU A 46 16.48 4.69 -6.84
CA GLU A 46 16.72 4.66 -5.40
C GLU A 46 15.42 4.58 -4.59
N LYS A 47 14.35 5.19 -5.09
CA LYS A 47 13.06 5.21 -4.41
C LYS A 47 12.24 3.95 -4.63
N VAL A 48 12.45 3.22 -5.72
CA VAL A 48 11.67 2.04 -6.07
C VAL A 48 11.67 0.99 -4.94
N PRO A 49 12.81 0.61 -4.34
CA PRO A 49 12.78 -0.37 -3.25
C PRO A 49 11.93 0.05 -2.06
N GLU A 50 11.93 1.34 -1.70
CA GLU A 50 11.10 1.85 -0.61
C GLU A 50 9.62 1.67 -0.92
N VAL A 51 9.21 2.05 -2.12
CA VAL A 51 7.81 1.95 -2.54
C VAL A 51 7.39 0.49 -2.63
N ILE A 52 8.25 -0.38 -3.13
CA ILE A 52 7.99 -1.82 -3.18
C ILE A 52 7.77 -2.37 -1.76
N SER A 53 8.58 -1.94 -0.81
CA SER A 53 8.42 -2.35 0.59
C SER A 53 7.05 -1.91 1.14
N MET A 54 6.62 -0.70 0.83
CA MET A 54 5.30 -0.21 1.23
C MET A 54 4.17 -1.04 0.64
N ILE A 55 4.29 -1.41 -0.64
CA ILE A 55 3.29 -2.24 -1.32
C ILE A 55 3.21 -3.63 -0.67
N ASP A 56 4.35 -4.22 -0.34
CA ASP A 56 4.40 -5.52 0.35
C ASP A 56 3.72 -5.46 1.70
N LYS A 57 3.93 -4.38 2.45
CA LYS A 57 3.28 -4.20 3.75
C LYS A 57 1.77 -4.11 3.61
N LEU A 58 1.28 -3.42 2.58
CA LEU A 58 -0.15 -3.34 2.31
C LEU A 58 -0.74 -4.72 2.02
N ALA A 59 -0.04 -5.53 1.24
CA ALA A 59 -0.49 -6.88 0.92
C ALA A 59 -0.52 -7.75 2.18
N ARG A 60 0.49 -7.64 3.05
CA ARG A 60 0.54 -8.40 4.30
C ARG A 60 -0.60 -8.02 5.24
N ARG A 61 -0.99 -6.76 5.24
CA ARG A 61 -2.08 -6.26 6.08
C ARG A 61 -3.46 -6.51 5.50
N GLY A 62 -3.52 -7.04 4.27
CA GLY A 62 -4.78 -7.32 3.61
C GLY A 62 -5.48 -6.09 3.04
N VAL A 63 -4.77 -4.97 2.92
CA VAL A 63 -5.32 -3.75 2.33
C VAL A 63 -5.52 -3.93 0.83
N ILE A 64 -4.57 -4.60 0.19
CA ILE A 64 -4.65 -4.96 -1.22
C ILE A 64 -4.38 -6.46 -1.36
N HIS A 65 -4.87 -7.04 -2.44
CA HIS A 65 -4.63 -8.44 -2.73
C HIS A 65 -3.18 -8.62 -3.21
N LYS A 66 -2.59 -9.79 -2.92
CA LYS A 66 -1.21 -10.08 -3.31
C LYS A 66 -0.99 -9.99 -4.82
N ASN A 67 -2.02 -10.29 -5.62
CA ASN A 67 -1.94 -10.16 -7.06
C ASN A 67 -1.79 -8.71 -7.49
N LYS A 68 -2.54 -7.81 -6.83
CA LYS A 68 -2.43 -6.38 -7.07
C LYS A 68 -1.03 -5.88 -6.70
N ALA A 69 -0.51 -6.35 -5.57
CA ALA A 69 0.84 -5.99 -5.12
C ALA A 69 1.88 -6.44 -6.13
N SER A 70 1.77 -7.68 -6.63
CA SER A 70 2.69 -8.20 -7.65
C SER A 70 2.65 -7.38 -8.92
N ASN A 71 1.45 -6.99 -9.37
CA ASN A 71 1.30 -6.15 -10.57
C ASN A 71 1.96 -4.78 -10.39
N LEU A 72 1.74 -4.14 -9.25
CA LEU A 72 2.33 -2.83 -8.96
C LEU A 72 3.86 -2.92 -8.90
N LYS A 73 4.39 -3.93 -8.22
CA LYS A 73 5.83 -4.14 -8.13
C LYS A 73 6.44 -4.39 -9.51
N SER A 74 5.78 -5.19 -10.32
CA SER A 74 6.25 -5.48 -11.67
C SER A 74 6.31 -4.22 -12.53
N LYS A 75 5.28 -3.39 -12.47
CA LYS A 75 5.24 -2.12 -13.22
C LYS A 75 6.37 -1.20 -12.81
N LEU A 76 6.61 -1.07 -11.50
CA LEU A 76 7.66 -0.20 -10.98
C LEU A 76 9.05 -0.72 -11.36
N THR A 77 9.25 -2.03 -11.26
CA THR A 77 10.52 -2.66 -11.61
C THR A 77 10.82 -2.48 -13.10
N LYS A 78 9.82 -2.68 -13.95
CA LYS A 78 9.98 -2.48 -15.40
C LYS A 78 10.27 -1.02 -15.73
N ALA A 79 9.59 -0.09 -15.07
CA ALA A 79 9.84 1.33 -15.28
C ALA A 79 11.26 1.71 -14.87
N ALA A 80 11.77 1.15 -13.77
CA ALA A 80 13.13 1.40 -13.31
C ALA A 80 14.16 0.86 -14.32
N LYS A 81 13.91 -0.30 -14.89
CA LYS A 81 14.80 -0.89 -15.90
C LYS A 81 14.74 -0.15 -17.21
N ALA A 82 13.57 0.32 -17.61
CA ALA A 82 13.40 1.05 -18.86
C ALA A 82 14.01 2.44 -18.79
N ALA A 83 14.12 2.97 -17.59
CA ALA A 83 14.77 4.25 -17.39
C ALA A 83 16.28 4.05 -17.40
#